data_30cf5d692e2bdec03813487d8eca2004
#
_entry.id   30cf5d692e2bdec03813487d8eca2004
#
_cell.length_a   1.000
_cell.length_b   1.000
_cell.length_c   1.000
_cell.angle_alpha   90.00
_cell.angle_beta   90.00
_cell.angle_gamma   90.00
#
_symmetry.space_group_name_H-M   'P 1'
#
loop_
_entity.id
_entity.type
_entity.pdbx_description
1 polymer ?
#
loop_
_entity_poly.entity_id
_entity_poly.type
_entity_poly.pdbx_seq_one_letter_code
_entity_poly.pdbx_strand_id
1 'polypeptide(L)'
;PYIPYSQTVELLKDGRSEPSLALCGDIDLNGNLTNLDDGLEIIRNLIFQSVDFLIPGGILILETGEYNALQTKKIMEDSGFRDVKIYKDLEGQFRNVSGILA
;
A
#
# COMPACT_ATOMS: atom_id res chain seq x y z
N PRO A 1 -1.49 -5.40 3.66
CA PRO A 1 -2.31 -4.50 4.51
C PRO A 1 -2.32 -3.08 3.96
N TYR A 2 -3.48 -2.59 3.61
CA TYR A 2 -3.65 -1.24 3.04
C TYR A 2 -4.94 -0.57 3.52
N ILE A 3 -5.63 -1.16 4.50
CA ILE A 3 -6.91 -0.64 4.97
C ILE A 3 -6.63 0.39 6.08
N PRO A 4 -7.23 1.60 6.02
CA PRO A 4 -7.13 2.56 7.11
C PRO A 4 -7.61 1.98 8.43
N TYR A 5 -7.00 2.40 9.53
CA TYR A 5 -7.28 1.85 10.85
C TYR A 5 -8.76 1.93 11.21
N SER A 6 -9.40 3.06 10.96
CA SER A 6 -10.84 3.24 11.29
C SER A 6 -11.72 2.23 10.53
N GLN A 7 -11.39 1.92 9.28
CA GLN A 7 -12.11 0.91 8.50
C GLN A 7 -11.81 -0.50 8.99
N THR A 8 -10.57 -0.76 9.44
CA THR A 8 -10.21 -2.05 10.02
C THR A 8 -11.05 -2.34 11.25
N VAL A 9 -11.23 -1.35 12.13
CA VAL A 9 -12.08 -1.49 13.33
C VAL A 9 -13.52 -1.86 12.95
N GLU A 10 -14.07 -1.18 11.94
CA GLU A 10 -15.43 -1.48 11.46
C GLU A 10 -15.55 -2.90 10.89
N LEU A 11 -14.58 -3.32 10.07
CA LEU A 11 -14.59 -4.67 9.50
C LEU A 11 -14.53 -5.76 10.56
N LEU A 12 -13.76 -5.56 11.62
CA LEU A 12 -13.61 -6.56 12.69
C LEU A 12 -14.85 -6.67 13.57
N LYS A 13 -15.75 -5.67 13.57
CA LYS A 13 -17.03 -5.73 14.28
C LYS A 13 -17.96 -6.79 13.72
N ASP A 14 -17.77 -7.22 12.48
CA ASP A 14 -18.60 -8.24 11.83
C ASP A 14 -18.25 -9.67 12.28
N GLY A 15 -17.36 -9.83 13.24
CA GLY A 15 -16.97 -11.14 13.74
C GLY A 15 -16.04 -11.93 12.82
N ARG A 16 -15.41 -11.27 11.82
CA ARG A 16 -14.44 -11.96 10.97
C ARG A 16 -13.20 -12.33 11.78
N SER A 17 -12.61 -13.46 11.42
CA SER A 17 -11.45 -14.02 12.12
C SER A 17 -10.10 -13.56 11.58
N GLU A 18 -10.08 -12.67 10.57
CA GLU A 18 -8.82 -12.18 10.01
C GLU A 18 -8.04 -11.34 11.04
N PRO A 19 -6.73 -11.56 11.20
CA PRO A 19 -5.92 -10.73 12.08
C PRO A 19 -5.91 -9.27 11.62
N SER A 20 -5.95 -8.34 12.57
CA SER A 20 -5.89 -6.90 12.26
C SER A 20 -4.61 -6.53 11.48
N LEU A 21 -3.49 -7.21 11.74
CA LEU A 21 -2.24 -7.01 11.01
C LEU A 21 -2.31 -7.40 9.54
N ALA A 22 -3.25 -8.26 9.17
CA ALA A 22 -3.48 -8.62 7.77
C ALA A 22 -4.29 -7.57 7.02
N LEU A 23 -4.96 -6.66 7.71
CA LEU A 23 -5.86 -5.67 7.14
C LEU A 23 -5.31 -4.25 7.24
N CYS A 24 -4.86 -3.85 8.42
CA CYS A 24 -4.50 -2.47 8.71
C CYS A 24 -3.15 -2.06 8.09
N GLY A 25 -3.17 -1.01 7.27
CA GLY A 25 -1.98 -0.46 6.64
C GLY A 25 -1.30 0.65 7.45
N ASP A 26 -1.84 1.02 8.62
CA ASP A 26 -1.37 2.15 9.41
C ASP A 26 -0.42 1.75 10.55
N ILE A 27 0.34 0.69 10.35
CA ILE A 27 1.30 0.17 11.33
C ILE A 27 2.72 0.52 10.87
N ASP A 28 3.51 1.13 11.76
CA ASP A 28 4.89 1.50 11.45
C ASP A 28 5.87 0.31 11.62
N LEU A 29 7.16 0.57 11.36
CA LEU A 29 8.20 -0.48 11.43
C LEU A 29 8.41 -1.03 12.84
N ASN A 30 7.98 -0.30 13.86
CA ASN A 30 8.06 -0.75 15.25
C ASN A 30 6.80 -1.48 15.72
N GLY A 31 5.84 -1.68 14.83
CA GLY A 31 4.58 -2.33 15.17
C GLY A 31 3.55 -1.41 15.82
N ASN A 32 3.78 -0.10 15.80
CA ASN A 32 2.90 0.88 16.41
C ASN A 32 1.92 1.48 15.39
N LEU A 33 0.70 1.77 15.85
CA LEU A 33 -0.30 2.44 15.05
C LEU A 33 0.12 3.89 14.77
N THR A 34 0.02 4.32 13.51
CA THR A 34 0.17 5.73 13.15
C THR A 34 -1.16 6.47 13.32
N ASN A 35 -1.11 7.81 13.36
CA ASN A 35 -2.32 8.63 13.45
C ASN A 35 -2.83 9.12 12.09
N LEU A 36 -2.27 8.63 10.98
CA LEU A 36 -2.60 9.13 9.65
C LEU A 36 -3.92 8.58 9.12
N ASP A 37 -4.29 7.38 9.53
CA ASP A 37 -5.55 6.72 9.14
C ASP A 37 -5.79 6.71 7.62
N ASP A 38 -4.74 6.46 6.85
CA ASP A 38 -4.81 6.40 5.38
C ASP A 38 -4.48 5.02 4.80
N GLY A 39 -4.10 4.06 5.66
CA GLY A 39 -3.77 2.71 5.24
C GLY A 39 -2.45 2.61 4.46
N LEU A 40 -1.62 3.63 4.46
CA LEU A 40 -0.45 3.73 3.59
C LEU A 40 0.90 3.56 4.30
N GLU A 41 0.96 3.44 5.61
CA GLU A 41 2.24 3.41 6.31
C GLU A 41 3.09 2.20 5.90
N ILE A 42 2.49 1.02 5.82
CA ILE A 42 3.20 -0.18 5.37
C ILE A 42 3.66 0.00 3.91
N ILE A 43 2.79 0.54 3.06
CA ILE A 43 3.11 0.80 1.65
C ILE A 43 4.27 1.79 1.53
N ARG A 44 4.25 2.89 2.30
CA ARG A 44 5.34 3.88 2.30
C ARG A 44 6.67 3.22 2.66
N ASN A 45 6.69 2.44 3.73
CA ASN A 45 7.91 1.79 4.19
C ASN A 45 8.39 0.73 3.20
N LEU A 46 7.47 -0.02 2.59
CA LEU A 46 7.82 -1.01 1.57
C LEU A 46 8.43 -0.35 0.34
N ILE A 47 7.83 0.73 -0.16
CA ILE A 47 8.37 1.46 -1.31
C ILE A 47 9.75 2.04 -0.96
N PHE A 48 9.88 2.66 0.19
CA PHE A 48 11.15 3.24 0.64
C PHE A 48 12.26 2.17 0.71
N GLN A 49 11.97 1.01 1.29
CA GLN A 49 12.95 -0.07 1.42
C GLN A 49 13.27 -0.71 0.07
N SER A 50 12.28 -0.83 -0.82
CA SER A 50 12.47 -1.49 -2.13
C SER A 50 13.54 -0.82 -2.98
N VAL A 51 13.74 0.48 -2.82
CA VAL A 51 14.78 1.23 -3.55
C VAL A 51 16.18 0.69 -3.26
N ASP A 52 16.40 0.19 -2.04
CA ASP A 52 17.70 -0.37 -1.65
C ASP A 52 17.90 -1.82 -2.09
N PHE A 53 16.83 -2.52 -2.43
CA PHE A 53 16.89 -3.95 -2.79
C PHE A 53 16.76 -4.21 -4.29
N LEU A 54 16.07 -3.33 -5.02
CA LEU A 54 15.91 -3.50 -6.46
C LEU A 54 17.14 -2.96 -7.19
N ILE A 55 17.53 -3.66 -8.25
CA ILE A 55 18.49 -3.13 -9.21
C ILE A 55 17.79 -2.07 -10.09
N PRO A 56 18.54 -1.16 -10.73
CA PRO A 56 17.95 -0.27 -11.74
C PRO A 56 17.24 -1.08 -12.82
N GLY A 57 16.03 -0.69 -13.17
CA GLY A 57 15.17 -1.45 -14.08
C GLY A 57 14.33 -2.52 -13.40
N GLY A 58 14.52 -2.77 -12.11
CA GLY A 58 13.67 -3.68 -11.34
C GLY A 58 12.25 -3.16 -11.19
N ILE A 59 11.31 -4.06 -11.02
CA ILE A 59 9.87 -3.73 -10.96
C ILE A 59 9.33 -4.00 -9.58
N LEU A 60 8.56 -3.04 -9.05
CA LEU A 60 7.76 -3.21 -7.84
C LEU A 60 6.29 -3.22 -8.22
N ILE A 61 5.56 -4.22 -7.77
CA ILE A 61 4.10 -4.31 -7.96
C ILE A 61 3.46 -4.47 -6.59
N LEU A 62 2.48 -3.63 -6.29
CA LEU A 62 1.76 -3.65 -5.02
C LEU A 62 0.26 -3.77 -5.24
N GLU A 63 -0.41 -4.55 -4.40
CA GLU A 63 -1.86 -4.48 -4.29
C GLU A 63 -2.23 -3.33 -3.34
N THR A 64 -3.28 -2.58 -3.69
CA THR A 64 -3.78 -1.45 -2.91
C THR A 64 -5.30 -1.52 -2.79
N GLY A 65 -5.85 -0.70 -1.90
CA GLY A 65 -7.27 -0.38 -1.96
C GLY A 65 -7.55 0.61 -3.09
N GLU A 66 -8.78 0.63 -3.58
CA GLU A 66 -9.18 1.56 -4.64
C GLU A 66 -8.90 3.01 -4.26
N TYR A 67 -9.20 3.35 -3.01
CA TYR A 67 -9.12 4.73 -2.50
C TYR A 67 -7.68 5.21 -2.25
N ASN A 68 -6.69 4.33 -2.18
CA ASN A 68 -5.29 4.75 -1.95
C ASN A 68 -4.32 4.39 -3.09
N ALA A 69 -4.83 3.94 -4.23
CA ALA A 69 -4.01 3.61 -5.38
C ALA A 69 -3.30 4.84 -5.97
N LEU A 70 -4.01 5.97 -6.11
CA LEU A 70 -3.42 7.21 -6.63
C LEU A 70 -2.31 7.74 -5.72
N GLN A 71 -2.50 7.68 -4.42
CA GLN A 71 -1.49 8.09 -3.45
C GLN A 71 -0.27 7.16 -3.49
N THR A 72 -0.49 5.86 -3.64
CA THR A 72 0.60 4.88 -3.81
C THR A 72 1.41 5.20 -5.06
N LYS A 73 0.77 5.50 -6.17
CA LYS A 73 1.45 5.91 -7.40
C LYS A 73 2.35 7.12 -7.16
N LYS A 74 1.82 8.16 -6.49
CA LYS A 74 2.59 9.36 -6.19
C LYS A 74 3.80 9.06 -5.31
N ILE A 75 3.65 8.23 -4.29
CA ILE A 75 4.75 7.83 -3.41
C ILE A 75 5.84 7.12 -4.22
N MET A 76 5.46 6.22 -5.12
CA MET A 76 6.42 5.54 -5.99
C MET A 76 7.16 6.52 -6.90
N GLU A 77 6.44 7.44 -7.53
CA GLU A 77 7.05 8.46 -8.39
C GLU A 77 8.03 9.34 -7.62
N ASP A 78 7.64 9.80 -6.44
CA ASP A 78 8.49 10.62 -5.57
C ASP A 78 9.72 9.85 -5.06
N SER A 79 9.65 8.52 -5.04
CA SER A 79 10.74 7.64 -4.58
C SER A 79 11.70 7.21 -5.70
N GLY A 80 11.49 7.67 -6.93
CA GLY A 80 12.40 7.40 -8.04
C GLY A 80 11.94 6.29 -8.98
N PHE A 81 10.70 5.83 -8.88
CA PHE A 81 10.13 4.90 -9.84
C PHE A 81 9.60 5.66 -11.07
N ARG A 82 9.80 5.08 -12.25
CA ARG A 82 9.28 5.60 -13.52
C ARG A 82 8.21 4.66 -14.08
N ASP A 83 7.47 5.14 -15.06
CA ASP A 83 6.42 4.36 -15.74
C ASP A 83 5.44 3.74 -14.75
N VAL A 84 5.07 4.50 -13.73
CA VAL A 84 4.18 4.02 -12.69
C VAL A 84 2.76 3.92 -13.24
N LYS A 85 2.19 2.73 -13.16
CA LYS A 85 0.88 2.41 -13.73
C LYS A 85 -0.05 1.86 -12.66
N ILE A 86 -1.34 2.20 -12.80
CA ILE A 86 -2.40 1.66 -11.95
C ILE A 86 -3.24 0.71 -12.80
N TYR A 87 -3.51 -0.47 -12.25
CA TYR A 87 -4.31 -1.50 -12.92
C TYR A 87 -5.63 -1.71 -12.19
N LYS A 88 -6.70 -1.88 -12.96
CA LYS A 88 -8.02 -2.19 -12.43
C LYS A 88 -8.21 -3.71 -12.32
N ASP A 89 -9.03 -4.11 -11.36
CA ASP A 89 -9.50 -5.48 -11.28
C ASP A 89 -10.65 -5.73 -12.28
N LEU A 90 -11.22 -6.94 -12.23
CA LEU A 90 -12.31 -7.31 -13.15
C LEU A 90 -13.60 -6.53 -12.88
N GLU A 91 -13.73 -5.91 -11.69
CA GLU A 91 -14.88 -5.07 -11.34
C GLU A 91 -14.67 -3.59 -11.71
N GLY A 92 -13.53 -3.25 -12.30
CA GLY A 92 -13.19 -1.89 -12.69
C GLY A 92 -12.63 -1.02 -11.58
N GLN A 93 -12.27 -1.60 -10.45
CA GLN A 93 -11.67 -0.88 -9.31
C GLN A 93 -10.15 -0.95 -9.36
N PHE A 94 -9.48 0.15 -9.02
CA PHE A 94 -8.03 0.18 -8.91
C PHE A 94 -7.56 -0.79 -7.83
N ARG A 95 -6.64 -1.70 -8.16
CA ARG A 95 -6.16 -2.74 -7.22
C ARG A 95 -4.66 -2.92 -7.20
N ASN A 96 -3.95 -2.57 -8.26
CA ASN A 96 -2.53 -2.79 -8.33
C ASN A 96 -1.83 -1.56 -8.86
N VAL A 97 -0.65 -1.28 -8.32
CA VAL A 97 0.23 -0.23 -8.80
C VAL A 97 1.60 -0.84 -9.07
N SER A 98 2.15 -0.57 -10.24
CA SER A 98 3.50 -1.04 -10.60
C SER A 98 4.38 0.13 -11.00
N GLY A 99 5.68 -0.02 -10.78
CA GLY A 99 6.66 0.97 -11.20
C GLY A 99 8.01 0.32 -11.46
N ILE A 100 8.84 0.98 -12.24
CA ILE A 100 10.19 0.54 -12.61
C ILE A 100 11.18 1.46 -11.91
N LEU A 101 12.11 0.88 -11.16
CA LEU A 101 13.15 1.68 -10.51
C LEU A 101 14.09 2.25 -11.56
N ALA A 102 14.23 3.56 -11.54
CA ALA A 102 15.09 4.28 -12.48
C ALA A 102 16.58 4.07 -12.23
#